data_4c50315d1b82ec8814217d0a6abe8972
#
_entry.id   4c50315d1b82ec8814217d0a6abe8972
#
_cell.length_a   1.000
_cell.length_b   1.000
_cell.length_c   1.000
_cell.angle_alpha   90.00
_cell.angle_beta   90.00
_cell.angle_gamma   90.00
#
_symmetry.space_group_name_H-M   'P 1'
#
loop_
_entity.id
_entity.type
_entity.pdbx_description
1 polymer ?
#
loop_
_entity_poly.entity_id
_entity_poly.type
_entity_poly.pdbx_seq_one_letter_code
_entity_poly.pdbx_strand_id
1 'polypeptide(L)'
;MAEMKYTAKDSVFSFIFKQPENTRQLYLALHPEDVEVTEADCKLVTLEHVLTNGITNDLGFQVRDKLILLVEAQSKFSVNIALRMLLYLAATYKEYVDEQKLDLYGSKPVSIPRPELYMVYTGTPRQLPEVMRLSDMYDGPGGAEIEIEVLRDMGEGNIVDQYIRFCEISDAQRKQYGYTMKAVEETLRICAEENILMPFLASRQKEVRDIMVTLFDQERVTEIHEYNLVRDARQEGHSAGRQEGRQEGREEGIRAMVLTLKEFTADKAAVVQRLVKQFELLPQTAEEKVERYWNS
;
A
#
# COMPACT_ATOMS: atom_id res chain seq x y z
N MET A 1 -6.40 34.54 10.71
CA MET A 1 -6.38 33.06 10.71
C MET A 1 -5.94 32.63 9.31
N ALA A 2 -4.78 32.00 9.18
CA ALA A 2 -4.33 31.51 7.88
C ALA A 2 -5.24 30.34 7.50
N GLU A 3 -5.93 30.43 6.36
CA GLU A 3 -6.60 29.29 5.75
C GLU A 3 -5.54 28.23 5.50
N MET A 4 -5.63 27.11 6.23
CA MET A 4 -4.82 25.93 5.96
C MET A 4 -5.21 25.44 4.55
N LYS A 5 -4.36 25.68 3.56
CA LYS A 5 -4.53 25.12 2.22
C LYS A 5 -4.27 23.62 2.33
N TYR A 6 -5.34 22.84 2.41
CA TYR A 6 -5.27 21.40 2.27
C TYR A 6 -4.69 21.09 0.89
N THR A 7 -3.55 20.44 0.88
CA THR A 7 -2.98 19.92 -0.35
C THR A 7 -3.77 18.67 -0.74
N ALA A 8 -3.75 18.28 -2.01
CA ALA A 8 -4.40 17.06 -2.52
C ALA A 8 -3.91 15.75 -1.83
N LYS A 9 -3.06 15.87 -0.81
CA LYS A 9 -2.48 14.77 -0.02
C LYS A 9 -3.20 14.52 1.31
N ASP A 10 -4.10 15.40 1.73
CA ASP A 10 -4.82 15.22 2.99
C ASP A 10 -6.05 14.33 2.76
N SER A 11 -6.02 13.13 3.33
CA SER A 11 -7.15 12.20 3.28
C SER A 11 -8.31 12.67 4.16
N VAL A 12 -9.49 12.10 3.95
CA VAL A 12 -10.64 12.32 4.83
C VAL A 12 -10.30 11.91 6.27
N PHE A 13 -9.54 10.83 6.46
CA PHE A 13 -9.05 10.40 7.76
C PHE A 13 -8.28 11.50 8.48
N SER A 14 -7.20 11.99 7.85
CA SER A 14 -6.40 13.08 8.42
C SER A 14 -7.22 14.34 8.65
N PHE A 15 -8.13 14.69 7.72
CA PHE A 15 -8.97 15.87 7.85
C PHE A 15 -9.92 15.81 9.06
N ILE A 16 -10.53 14.65 9.29
CA ILE A 16 -11.42 14.43 10.44
C ILE A 16 -10.62 14.45 11.74
N PHE A 17 -9.59 13.63 11.84
CA PHE A 17 -8.91 13.37 13.12
C PHE A 17 -7.84 14.40 13.49
N LYS A 18 -7.45 15.30 12.60
CA LYS A 18 -6.63 16.48 12.94
C LYS A 18 -7.44 17.62 13.57
N GLN A 19 -8.77 17.53 13.65
CA GLN A 19 -9.58 18.50 14.42
C GLN A 19 -9.45 18.21 15.91
N PRO A 20 -9.15 19.22 16.76
CA PRO A 20 -8.89 19.01 18.19
C PRO A 20 -9.98 18.21 18.93
N GLU A 21 -11.25 18.53 18.68
CA GLU A 21 -12.38 17.80 19.24
C GLU A 21 -12.37 16.33 18.84
N ASN A 22 -12.14 16.04 17.54
CA ASN A 22 -12.13 14.66 17.04
C ASN A 22 -10.87 13.89 17.46
N THR A 23 -9.70 14.56 17.58
CA THR A 23 -8.49 13.97 18.16
C THR A 23 -8.75 13.55 19.62
N ARG A 24 -9.42 14.41 20.39
CA ARG A 24 -9.82 14.07 21.76
C ARG A 24 -10.80 12.88 21.80
N GLN A 25 -11.83 12.89 20.96
CA GLN A 25 -12.78 11.78 20.89
C GLN A 25 -12.10 10.47 20.48
N LEU A 26 -11.14 10.52 19.53
CA LEU A 26 -10.33 9.37 19.15
C LEU A 26 -9.51 8.85 20.35
N TYR A 27 -8.84 9.75 21.09
CA TYR A 27 -8.12 9.36 22.29
C TYR A 27 -9.02 8.70 23.31
N LEU A 28 -10.21 9.24 23.57
CA LEU A 28 -11.17 8.65 24.51
C LEU A 28 -11.77 7.31 24.02
N ALA A 29 -11.84 7.09 22.72
CA ALA A 29 -12.22 5.77 22.19
C ALA A 29 -11.13 4.70 22.45
N LEU A 30 -9.86 5.11 22.50
CA LEU A 30 -8.72 4.24 22.82
C LEU A 30 -8.51 4.10 24.35
N HIS A 31 -8.88 5.13 25.12
CA HIS A 31 -8.67 5.27 26.57
C HIS A 31 -9.94 5.77 27.25
N PRO A 32 -11.00 4.96 27.33
CA PRO A 32 -12.28 5.38 27.90
C PRO A 32 -12.21 5.72 29.38
N GLU A 33 -11.17 5.27 30.08
CA GLU A 33 -10.91 5.57 31.49
C GLU A 33 -10.37 7.00 31.73
N ASP A 34 -9.78 7.65 30.73
CA ASP A 34 -9.07 8.95 30.88
C ASP A 34 -9.97 10.15 30.51
N VAL A 35 -11.15 10.21 31.11
CA VAL A 35 -12.20 11.21 30.80
C VAL A 35 -11.81 12.67 31.03
N GLU A 36 -10.76 12.92 31.81
CA GLU A 36 -10.29 14.27 32.16
C GLU A 36 -9.44 14.92 31.05
N VAL A 37 -9.07 14.17 30.00
CA VAL A 37 -8.29 14.69 28.87
C VAL A 37 -9.11 15.74 28.12
N THR A 38 -8.50 16.88 27.88
CA THR A 38 -9.06 17.99 27.10
C THR A 38 -8.46 18.07 25.70
N GLU A 39 -9.06 18.84 24.82
CA GLU A 39 -8.49 19.09 23.48
C GLU A 39 -7.09 19.72 23.53
N ALA A 40 -6.82 20.55 24.55
CA ALA A 40 -5.51 21.21 24.73
C ALA A 40 -4.40 20.21 25.11
N ASP A 41 -4.75 19.06 25.66
CA ASP A 41 -3.79 18.00 26.00
C ASP A 41 -3.37 17.18 24.77
N CYS A 42 -4.15 17.22 23.68
CA CYS A 42 -3.90 16.50 22.44
C CYS A 42 -3.05 17.34 21.49
N LYS A 43 -1.77 17.01 21.36
CA LYS A 43 -0.82 17.74 20.49
C LYS A 43 -0.51 16.90 19.26
N LEU A 44 -0.89 17.38 18.07
CA LEU A 44 -0.55 16.73 16.81
C LEU A 44 0.97 16.70 16.63
N VAL A 45 1.47 15.56 16.10
CA VAL A 45 2.86 15.41 15.67
C VAL A 45 2.90 15.23 14.17
N THR A 46 3.96 15.73 13.53
CA THR A 46 4.12 15.65 12.08
C THR A 46 4.67 14.28 11.70
N LEU A 47 4.00 13.58 10.79
CA LEU A 47 4.46 12.30 10.21
C LEU A 47 4.93 12.49 8.76
N GLU A 48 5.10 13.74 8.33
CA GLU A 48 5.48 14.06 6.96
C GLU A 48 6.95 13.70 6.68
N HIS A 49 7.24 13.33 5.43
CA HIS A 49 8.59 13.03 4.92
C HIS A 49 9.27 11.71 5.36
N VAL A 50 8.61 10.85 6.13
CA VAL A 50 9.20 9.57 6.54
C VAL A 50 9.21 8.55 5.39
N LEU A 51 8.16 8.53 4.59
CA LEU A 51 8.02 7.65 3.42
C LEU A 51 7.74 8.48 2.16
N THR A 52 8.53 8.27 1.12
CA THR A 52 8.68 9.18 -0.03
C THR A 52 7.56 9.18 -1.06
N ASN A 53 6.57 8.30 -0.98
CA ASN A 53 5.55 8.16 -2.03
C ASN A 53 4.15 8.02 -1.47
N GLY A 54 3.35 9.07 -1.51
CA GLY A 54 1.92 8.93 -1.44
C GLY A 54 1.21 9.84 -0.45
N ILE A 55 -0.10 9.74 -0.51
CA ILE A 55 -1.06 10.29 0.44
C ILE A 55 -0.79 9.61 1.79
N THR A 56 -0.40 10.37 2.80
CA THR A 56 -0.25 9.84 4.14
C THR A 56 -1.62 9.89 4.83
N ASN A 57 -2.27 8.73 4.92
CA ASN A 57 -3.48 8.54 5.73
C ASN A 57 -3.08 8.18 7.17
N ASP A 58 -2.07 8.85 7.69
CA ASP A 58 -1.46 8.50 8.95
C ASP A 58 -1.57 9.70 9.88
N LEU A 59 -1.83 9.44 11.14
CA LEU A 59 -2.05 10.44 12.19
C LEU A 59 -1.12 10.15 13.36
N GLY A 60 -0.44 11.19 13.84
CA GLY A 60 0.32 11.15 15.08
C GLY A 60 -0.12 12.26 16.02
N PHE A 61 -0.25 11.95 17.29
CA PHE A 61 -0.47 12.94 18.34
C PHE A 61 0.06 12.47 19.70
N GLN A 62 0.42 13.43 20.52
CA GLN A 62 0.89 13.19 21.87
C GLN A 62 -0.18 13.63 22.87
N VAL A 63 -0.44 12.78 23.87
CA VAL A 63 -1.26 13.13 25.03
C VAL A 63 -0.44 12.80 26.28
N ARG A 64 -0.04 13.85 27.03
CA ARG A 64 0.82 13.71 28.20
C ARG A 64 2.11 12.94 27.90
N ASP A 65 2.31 11.75 28.48
CA ASP A 65 3.45 10.86 28.30
C ASP A 65 3.26 9.79 27.21
N LYS A 66 2.13 9.80 26.51
CA LYS A 66 1.78 8.85 25.44
C LYS A 66 1.98 9.47 24.07
N LEU A 67 2.63 8.75 23.17
CA LEU A 67 2.71 9.06 21.73
C LEU A 67 1.84 8.07 20.97
N ILE A 68 0.79 8.56 20.34
CA ILE A 68 -0.18 7.73 19.62
C ILE A 68 0.06 7.91 18.13
N LEU A 69 0.30 6.81 17.44
CA LEU A 69 0.46 6.75 16.00
C LEU A 69 -0.62 5.83 15.42
N LEU A 70 -1.37 6.35 14.45
CA LEU A 70 -2.40 5.61 13.74
C LEU A 70 -2.10 5.58 12.25
N VAL A 71 -2.29 4.42 11.65
CA VAL A 71 -2.26 4.22 10.19
C VAL A 71 -3.63 3.77 9.74
N GLU A 72 -4.17 4.41 8.70
CA GLU A 72 -5.35 3.90 8.04
C GLU A 72 -4.98 2.78 7.07
N ALA A 73 -5.62 1.63 7.19
CA ALA A 73 -5.50 0.53 6.25
C ALA A 73 -6.84 0.31 5.53
N GLN A 74 -6.89 0.78 4.30
CA GLN A 74 -8.04 0.59 3.40
C GLN A 74 -8.09 -0.85 2.86
N SER A 75 -8.66 -1.07 1.73
CA SER A 75 -9.02 -2.37 1.13
C SER A 75 -7.90 -3.42 1.00
N LYS A 76 -6.63 -3.05 1.11
CA LYS A 76 -5.50 -3.99 1.04
C LYS A 76 -4.78 -4.03 2.40
N PHE A 77 -5.01 -5.11 3.13
CA PHE A 77 -4.22 -5.42 4.31
C PHE A 77 -2.76 -5.65 3.89
N SER A 78 -1.85 -4.84 4.42
CA SER A 78 -0.41 -4.99 4.20
C SER A 78 0.25 -5.53 5.46
N VAL A 79 0.89 -6.67 5.36
CA VAL A 79 1.72 -7.24 6.45
C VAL A 79 2.89 -6.33 6.82
N ASN A 80 3.29 -5.41 5.93
CA ASN A 80 4.42 -4.50 6.12
C ASN A 80 4.09 -3.28 7.01
N ILE A 81 2.89 -3.19 7.57
CA ILE A 81 2.49 -2.08 8.45
C ILE A 81 3.41 -1.98 9.67
N ALA A 82 3.85 -3.12 10.25
CA ALA A 82 4.73 -3.10 11.41
C ALA A 82 6.07 -2.39 11.12
N LEU A 83 6.68 -2.66 9.96
CA LEU A 83 7.90 -1.96 9.55
C LEU A 83 7.65 -0.47 9.27
N ARG A 84 6.52 -0.13 8.65
CA ARG A 84 6.13 1.26 8.39
C ARG A 84 5.95 2.04 9.69
N MET A 85 5.28 1.45 10.68
CA MET A 85 5.11 2.04 12.02
C MET A 85 6.43 2.23 12.75
N LEU A 86 7.38 1.29 12.64
CA LEU A 86 8.73 1.45 13.18
C LEU A 86 9.43 2.68 12.59
N LEU A 87 9.32 2.88 11.28
CA LEU A 87 9.93 4.04 10.60
C LEU A 87 9.29 5.36 11.07
N TYR A 88 7.97 5.43 11.21
CA TYR A 88 7.28 6.59 11.76
C TYR A 88 7.69 6.87 13.19
N LEU A 89 7.71 5.84 14.04
CA LEU A 89 8.12 5.97 15.44
C LEU A 89 9.55 6.49 15.55
N ALA A 90 10.47 5.95 14.78
CA ALA A 90 11.88 6.38 14.77
C ALA A 90 12.04 7.85 14.34
N ALA A 91 11.32 8.27 13.29
CA ALA A 91 11.34 9.65 12.82
C ALA A 91 10.73 10.61 13.84
N THR A 92 9.58 10.26 14.42
CA THR A 92 8.92 11.07 15.46
C THR A 92 9.79 11.23 16.70
N TYR A 93 10.45 10.16 17.14
CA TYR A 93 11.38 10.27 18.28
C TYR A 93 12.61 11.08 17.95
N LYS A 94 13.12 11.01 16.70
CA LYS A 94 14.23 11.85 16.27
C LYS A 94 13.83 13.33 16.36
N GLU A 95 12.66 13.69 15.86
CA GLU A 95 12.13 15.06 15.92
C GLU A 95 11.92 15.51 17.38
N TYR A 96 11.32 14.66 18.21
CA TYR A 96 11.15 14.92 19.63
C TYR A 96 12.49 15.18 20.36
N VAL A 97 13.52 14.38 20.09
CA VAL A 97 14.86 14.54 20.67
C VAL A 97 15.46 15.89 20.26
N ASP A 98 15.33 16.27 18.99
CA ASP A 98 15.86 17.52 18.46
C ASP A 98 15.11 18.75 19.06
N GLU A 99 13.79 18.71 19.13
CA GLU A 99 12.96 19.78 19.71
C GLU A 99 13.22 19.97 21.23
N GLN A 100 13.27 18.88 21.96
CA GLN A 100 13.52 18.91 23.40
C GLN A 100 15.00 19.08 23.76
N LYS A 101 15.89 19.09 22.74
CA LYS A 101 17.36 19.20 22.89
C LYS A 101 17.92 18.14 23.84
N LEU A 102 17.45 16.90 23.70
CA LEU A 102 17.88 15.81 24.58
C LEU A 102 19.28 15.34 24.21
N ASP A 103 20.13 15.18 25.22
CA ASP A 103 21.49 14.71 25.04
C ASP A 103 21.56 13.18 25.07
N LEU A 104 21.59 12.58 23.89
CA LEU A 104 21.68 11.11 23.73
C LEU A 104 23.06 10.53 24.09
N TYR A 105 24.08 11.38 24.18
CA TYR A 105 25.45 10.98 24.52
C TYR A 105 25.80 11.26 25.98
N GLY A 106 24.87 11.85 26.72
CA GLY A 106 25.03 12.14 28.13
C GLY A 106 24.99 10.88 29.00
N SER A 107 25.44 11.02 30.24
CA SER A 107 25.44 9.90 31.21
C SER A 107 24.09 9.60 31.86
N LYS A 108 23.08 10.45 31.63
CA LYS A 108 21.74 10.29 32.21
C LYS A 108 20.78 9.76 31.15
N PRO A 109 19.92 8.77 31.49
CA PRO A 109 18.86 8.34 30.59
C PRO A 109 17.94 9.50 30.22
N VAL A 110 17.58 9.60 28.93
CA VAL A 110 16.56 10.54 28.46
C VAL A 110 15.16 9.91 28.61
N SER A 111 14.17 10.73 28.87
CA SER A 111 12.76 10.31 28.92
C SER A 111 12.09 10.64 27.59
N ILE A 112 11.39 9.67 27.03
CA ILE A 112 10.61 9.82 25.79
C ILE A 112 9.17 9.37 26.06
N PRO A 113 8.18 9.88 25.29
CA PRO A 113 6.79 9.43 25.40
C PRO A 113 6.65 7.94 25.08
N ARG A 114 5.76 7.25 25.81
CA ARG A 114 5.47 5.84 25.56
C ARG A 114 4.68 5.70 24.25
N PRO A 115 5.12 4.87 23.30
CA PRO A 115 4.43 4.72 22.04
C PRO A 115 3.22 3.78 22.19
N GLU A 116 2.12 4.13 21.54
CA GLU A 116 0.96 3.30 21.34
C GLU A 116 0.62 3.33 19.86
N LEU A 117 0.57 2.16 19.23
CA LEU A 117 0.53 2.03 17.77
C LEU A 117 -0.76 1.32 17.36
N TYR A 118 -1.51 1.96 16.47
CA TYR A 118 -2.82 1.49 16.04
C TYR A 118 -2.94 1.45 14.53
N MET A 119 -3.72 0.50 14.03
CA MET A 119 -4.16 0.44 12.65
C MET A 119 -5.68 0.46 12.59
N VAL A 120 -6.26 1.45 11.94
CA VAL A 120 -7.70 1.51 11.67
C VAL A 120 -7.99 0.77 10.36
N TYR A 121 -8.64 -0.38 10.45
CA TYR A 121 -8.98 -1.18 9.28
C TYR A 121 -10.38 -0.85 8.78
N THR A 122 -10.47 -0.32 7.58
CA THR A 122 -11.71 0.11 6.93
C THR A 122 -12.13 -0.78 5.75
N GLY A 123 -11.41 -1.88 5.51
CA GLY A 123 -11.68 -2.81 4.41
C GLY A 123 -12.74 -3.86 4.75
N THR A 124 -13.03 -4.71 3.77
CA THR A 124 -13.98 -5.81 3.96
C THR A 124 -13.52 -6.76 5.08
N PRO A 125 -14.41 -7.18 5.99
CA PRO A 125 -14.06 -8.09 7.07
C PRO A 125 -13.37 -9.36 6.57
N ARG A 126 -12.13 -9.56 7.01
CA ARG A 126 -11.37 -10.80 6.86
C ARG A 126 -10.93 -11.25 8.24
N GLN A 127 -10.44 -12.47 8.35
CA GLN A 127 -9.76 -12.89 9.57
C GLN A 127 -8.43 -12.14 9.68
N LEU A 128 -8.49 -10.99 10.36
CA LEU A 128 -7.30 -10.19 10.68
C LEU A 128 -6.85 -10.51 12.10
N PRO A 129 -5.56 -10.47 12.39
CA PRO A 129 -5.07 -10.54 13.77
C PRO A 129 -5.61 -9.34 14.56
N GLU A 130 -5.74 -9.48 15.87
CA GLU A 130 -6.04 -8.35 16.76
C GLU A 130 -4.82 -7.46 16.95
N VAL A 131 -3.63 -8.05 16.88
CA VAL A 131 -2.35 -7.38 17.04
C VAL A 131 -1.42 -7.83 15.92
N MET A 132 -0.76 -6.90 15.28
CA MET A 132 0.34 -7.16 14.35
C MET A 132 1.67 -6.94 15.06
N ARG A 133 2.65 -7.79 14.77
CA ARG A 133 3.96 -7.77 15.41
C ARG A 133 5.08 -7.58 14.42
N LEU A 134 6.08 -6.82 14.79
CA LEU A 134 7.30 -6.67 14.01
C LEU A 134 8.07 -8.00 13.93
N SER A 135 8.03 -8.81 14.99
CA SER A 135 8.66 -10.12 15.01
C SER A 135 8.15 -11.08 13.95
N ASP A 136 6.91 -10.91 13.45
CA ASP A 136 6.35 -11.71 12.37
C ASP A 136 7.08 -11.50 11.01
N MET A 137 7.93 -10.46 10.93
CA MET A 137 8.70 -10.12 9.74
C MET A 137 10.16 -10.59 9.78
N TYR A 138 10.61 -11.18 10.90
CA TYR A 138 12.00 -11.62 11.05
C TYR A 138 12.19 -13.07 10.57
N ASP A 139 13.34 -13.32 9.93
CA ASP A 139 13.79 -14.67 9.56
C ASP A 139 14.41 -15.40 10.78
N GLY A 140 13.62 -15.67 11.82
CA GLY A 140 14.09 -16.38 13.01
C GLY A 140 13.64 -15.75 14.32
N PRO A 141 13.93 -16.41 15.45
CA PRO A 141 13.45 -15.95 16.77
C PRO A 141 14.24 -14.76 17.32
N GLY A 142 13.54 -13.90 18.06
CA GLY A 142 14.13 -12.73 18.73
C GLY A 142 14.14 -11.48 17.85
N GLY A 143 14.71 -10.40 18.38
CA GLY A 143 14.76 -9.10 17.74
C GLY A 143 14.01 -8.03 18.54
N ALA A 144 13.95 -6.82 17.99
CA ALA A 144 13.13 -5.75 18.55
C ALA A 144 11.64 -6.05 18.31
N GLU A 145 10.79 -5.75 19.29
CA GLU A 145 9.34 -5.93 19.15
C GLU A 145 8.61 -4.61 19.23
N ILE A 146 7.68 -4.41 18.32
CA ILE A 146 6.60 -3.45 18.40
C ILE A 146 5.29 -4.16 18.07
N GLU A 147 4.24 -3.80 18.79
CA GLU A 147 2.90 -4.31 18.59
C GLU A 147 2.01 -3.19 18.06
N ILE A 148 1.17 -3.51 17.08
CA ILE A 148 0.20 -2.61 16.48
C ILE A 148 -1.18 -3.21 16.70
N GLU A 149 -2.02 -2.50 17.43
CA GLU A 149 -3.39 -2.90 17.68
C GLU A 149 -4.27 -2.60 16.46
N VAL A 150 -5.09 -3.58 16.07
CA VAL A 150 -5.98 -3.48 14.91
C VAL A 150 -7.37 -3.05 15.35
N LEU A 151 -7.70 -1.79 15.10
CA LEU A 151 -9.00 -1.21 15.40
C LEU A 151 -10.02 -1.60 14.32
N ARG A 152 -11.19 -2.05 14.75
CA ARG A 152 -12.32 -2.46 13.93
C ARG A 152 -13.60 -1.82 14.47
N ASP A 153 -14.69 -1.91 13.70
CA ASP A 153 -16.02 -1.59 14.21
C ASP A 153 -16.38 -2.61 15.30
N MET A 154 -16.50 -2.12 16.52
CA MET A 154 -16.89 -2.90 17.70
C MET A 154 -18.37 -2.72 18.05
N GLY A 155 -19.09 -1.87 17.33
CA GLY A 155 -20.51 -1.57 17.55
C GLY A 155 -20.78 -0.70 18.78
N GLU A 156 -19.76 -0.03 19.31
CA GLU A 156 -19.87 0.85 20.49
C GLU A 156 -20.36 2.26 20.12
N GLY A 157 -20.37 2.58 18.81
CA GLY A 157 -20.80 3.88 18.28
C GLY A 157 -19.80 5.01 18.57
N ASN A 158 -18.57 4.68 18.97
CA ASN A 158 -17.51 5.65 19.15
C ASN A 158 -17.04 6.25 17.82
N ILE A 159 -16.13 7.22 17.84
CA ILE A 159 -15.71 7.93 16.63
C ILE A 159 -14.95 7.03 15.63
N VAL A 160 -14.30 5.95 16.10
CA VAL A 160 -13.61 4.97 15.24
C VAL A 160 -14.66 4.14 14.49
N ASP A 161 -15.67 3.62 15.18
CA ASP A 161 -16.78 2.89 14.56
C ASP A 161 -17.52 3.75 13.53
N GLN A 162 -17.78 5.03 13.88
CA GLN A 162 -18.43 5.98 12.97
C GLN A 162 -17.58 6.25 11.72
N TYR A 163 -16.25 6.34 11.87
CA TYR A 163 -15.35 6.52 10.73
C TYR A 163 -15.31 5.27 9.84
N ILE A 164 -15.23 4.07 10.41
CA ILE A 164 -15.27 2.81 9.66
C ILE A 164 -16.59 2.72 8.89
N ARG A 165 -17.70 3.06 9.53
CA ARG A 165 -19.03 3.07 8.90
C ARG A 165 -19.11 4.10 7.74
N PHE A 166 -18.52 5.29 7.91
CA PHE A 166 -18.40 6.27 6.83
C PHE A 166 -17.65 5.68 5.62
N CYS A 167 -16.54 4.98 5.85
CA CYS A 167 -15.76 4.33 4.79
C CYS A 167 -16.57 3.23 4.09
N GLU A 168 -17.32 2.40 4.82
CA GLU A 168 -18.19 1.38 4.25
C GLU A 168 -19.28 1.98 3.34
N ILE A 169 -19.93 3.06 3.79
CA ILE A 169 -20.92 3.78 2.99
C ILE A 169 -20.27 4.34 1.73
N SER A 170 -19.12 5.01 1.86
CA SER A 170 -18.37 5.57 0.74
C SER A 170 -18.03 4.49 -0.30
N ASP A 171 -17.53 3.34 0.14
CA ASP A 171 -17.19 2.22 -0.72
C ASP A 171 -18.43 1.63 -1.42
N ALA A 172 -19.56 1.54 -0.72
CA ALA A 172 -20.82 1.07 -1.29
C ALA A 172 -21.32 2.03 -2.39
N GLN A 173 -21.29 3.34 -2.15
CA GLN A 173 -21.71 4.34 -3.13
C GLN A 173 -20.75 4.39 -4.32
N ARG A 174 -19.44 4.26 -4.09
CA ARG A 174 -18.45 4.16 -5.16
C ARG A 174 -18.67 2.93 -6.04
N LYS A 175 -18.97 1.78 -5.47
CA LYS A 175 -19.32 0.55 -6.23
C LYS A 175 -20.57 0.73 -7.08
N GLN A 176 -21.55 1.49 -6.59
CA GLN A 176 -22.82 1.70 -7.28
C GLN A 176 -22.74 2.78 -8.37
N TYR A 177 -22.06 3.89 -8.12
CA TYR A 177 -22.05 5.07 -8.98
C TYR A 177 -20.69 5.39 -9.60
N GLY A 178 -19.66 4.57 -9.31
CA GLY A 178 -18.28 4.84 -9.74
C GLY A 178 -17.64 6.04 -9.02
N TYR A 179 -16.53 6.50 -9.54
CA TYR A 179 -15.80 7.68 -9.04
C TYR A 179 -16.49 8.97 -9.49
N THR A 180 -17.65 9.27 -8.94
CA THR A 180 -18.49 10.40 -9.39
C THR A 180 -18.92 11.28 -8.23
N MET A 181 -19.27 12.53 -8.54
CA MET A 181 -19.88 13.45 -7.59
C MET A 181 -21.13 12.85 -6.94
N LYS A 182 -21.94 12.08 -7.70
CA LYS A 182 -23.12 11.41 -7.17
C LYS A 182 -22.78 10.43 -6.05
N ALA A 183 -21.70 9.66 -6.17
CA ALA A 183 -21.26 8.76 -5.11
C ALA A 183 -20.90 9.55 -3.82
N VAL A 184 -20.24 10.69 -3.96
CA VAL A 184 -19.91 11.56 -2.82
C VAL A 184 -21.16 12.12 -2.17
N GLU A 185 -22.10 12.67 -2.95
CA GLU A 185 -23.34 13.25 -2.45
C GLU A 185 -24.22 12.22 -1.73
N GLU A 186 -24.36 11.02 -2.28
CA GLU A 186 -25.11 9.93 -1.64
C GLU A 186 -24.41 9.45 -0.35
N THR A 187 -23.06 9.39 -0.33
CA THR A 187 -22.32 9.09 0.90
C THR A 187 -22.67 10.08 2.00
N LEU A 188 -22.54 11.38 1.72
CA LEU A 188 -22.83 12.43 2.70
C LEU A 188 -24.30 12.45 3.14
N ARG A 189 -25.25 12.18 2.22
CA ARG A 189 -26.67 12.07 2.52
C ARG A 189 -26.97 10.93 3.49
N ILE A 190 -26.43 9.75 3.22
CA ILE A 190 -26.63 8.56 4.07
C ILE A 190 -25.99 8.79 5.46
N CYS A 191 -24.78 9.35 5.51
CA CYS A 191 -24.12 9.69 6.78
C CYS A 191 -24.96 10.66 7.62
N ALA A 192 -25.61 11.64 6.98
CA ALA A 192 -26.52 12.56 7.67
C ALA A 192 -27.79 11.86 8.19
N GLU A 193 -28.37 10.94 7.43
CA GLU A 193 -29.54 10.17 7.83
C GLU A 193 -29.24 9.18 8.97
N GLU A 194 -28.09 8.54 8.95
CA GLU A 194 -27.63 7.60 9.98
C GLU A 194 -26.92 8.29 11.16
N ASN A 195 -26.80 9.63 11.16
CA ASN A 195 -26.12 10.45 12.18
C ASN A 195 -24.62 10.05 12.38
N ILE A 196 -23.93 9.74 11.29
CA ILE A 196 -22.53 9.31 11.30
C ILE A 196 -21.62 10.52 11.19
N LEU A 197 -20.63 10.64 12.10
CA LEU A 197 -19.68 11.75 12.19
C LEU A 197 -20.36 13.14 12.25
N MET A 198 -21.57 13.20 12.77
CA MET A 198 -22.25 14.47 13.02
C MET A 198 -21.90 14.99 14.43
N PRO A 199 -21.76 16.30 14.66
CA PRO A 199 -22.02 17.44 13.75
C PRO A 199 -20.85 17.79 12.82
N PHE A 200 -19.73 17.08 12.83
CA PHE A 200 -18.54 17.41 12.04
C PHE A 200 -18.87 17.52 10.53
N LEU A 201 -19.49 16.49 9.95
CA LEU A 201 -19.86 16.52 8.52
C LEU A 201 -20.82 17.67 8.18
N ALA A 202 -21.74 18.03 9.08
CA ALA A 202 -22.65 19.16 8.87
C ALA A 202 -21.93 20.50 8.79
N SER A 203 -20.90 20.70 9.64
CA SER A 203 -20.14 21.95 9.69
C SER A 203 -19.06 22.06 8.60
N ARG A 204 -18.61 20.94 8.02
CA ARG A 204 -17.48 20.84 7.07
C ARG A 204 -17.85 20.12 5.76
N GLN A 205 -19.13 20.11 5.41
CA GLN A 205 -19.64 19.34 4.26
C GLN A 205 -18.93 19.67 2.95
N LYS A 206 -18.63 20.95 2.71
CA LYS A 206 -17.95 21.38 1.50
C LYS A 206 -16.52 20.85 1.44
N GLU A 207 -15.78 21.00 2.51
CA GLU A 207 -14.38 20.55 2.57
C GLU A 207 -14.27 19.03 2.44
N VAL A 208 -15.11 18.27 3.14
CA VAL A 208 -15.17 16.81 3.01
C VAL A 208 -15.51 16.40 1.58
N ARG A 209 -16.49 17.04 0.95
CA ARG A 209 -16.84 16.79 -0.45
C ARG A 209 -15.65 17.03 -1.37
N ASP A 210 -14.97 18.16 -1.24
CA ASP A 210 -13.85 18.53 -2.10
C ASP A 210 -12.69 17.53 -1.94
N ILE A 211 -12.40 17.07 -0.72
CA ILE A 211 -11.41 16.03 -0.44
C ILE A 211 -11.83 14.70 -1.08
N MET A 212 -13.07 14.24 -0.89
CA MET A 212 -13.56 12.98 -1.46
C MET A 212 -13.50 12.98 -2.98
N VAL A 213 -13.87 14.07 -3.65
CA VAL A 213 -13.77 14.20 -5.11
C VAL A 213 -12.32 14.09 -5.56
N THR A 214 -11.41 14.77 -4.88
CA THR A 214 -9.98 14.71 -5.19
C THR A 214 -9.43 13.28 -5.04
N LEU A 215 -9.80 12.59 -3.96
CA LEU A 215 -9.39 11.20 -3.72
C LEU A 215 -9.95 10.27 -4.80
N PHE A 216 -11.21 10.41 -5.17
CA PHE A 216 -11.84 9.61 -6.23
C PHE A 216 -11.15 9.81 -7.58
N ASP A 217 -10.75 11.03 -7.92
CA ASP A 217 -10.00 11.29 -9.14
C ASP A 217 -8.61 10.63 -9.11
N GLN A 218 -7.92 10.67 -7.96
CA GLN A 218 -6.62 10.01 -7.79
C GLN A 218 -6.73 8.49 -7.84
N GLU A 219 -7.71 7.90 -7.16
CA GLU A 219 -7.96 6.45 -7.19
C GLU A 219 -8.27 5.97 -8.60
N ARG A 220 -9.10 6.72 -9.35
CA ARG A 220 -9.41 6.42 -10.75
C ARG A 220 -8.15 6.42 -11.63
N VAL A 221 -7.28 7.42 -11.46
CA VAL A 221 -6.01 7.51 -12.22
C VAL A 221 -5.09 6.34 -11.87
N THR A 222 -4.99 5.99 -10.60
CA THR A 222 -4.19 4.85 -10.12
C THR A 222 -4.71 3.53 -10.68
N GLU A 223 -6.03 3.31 -10.66
CA GLU A 223 -6.65 2.10 -11.21
C GLU A 223 -6.42 1.96 -12.72
N ILE A 224 -6.53 3.05 -13.48
CA ILE A 224 -6.23 3.06 -14.91
C ILE A 224 -4.75 2.75 -15.16
N HIS A 225 -3.84 3.30 -14.34
CA HIS A 225 -2.42 3.04 -14.46
C HIS A 225 -2.07 1.58 -14.15
N GLU A 226 -2.57 1.03 -13.06
CA GLU A 226 -2.40 -0.39 -12.70
C GLU A 226 -2.95 -1.32 -13.81
N TYR A 227 -4.14 -1.02 -14.34
CA TYR A 227 -4.73 -1.78 -15.44
C TYR A 227 -3.82 -1.79 -16.67
N ASN A 228 -3.27 -0.62 -17.06
CA ASN A 228 -2.38 -0.52 -18.20
C ASN A 228 -1.07 -1.28 -17.97
N LEU A 229 -0.46 -1.18 -16.78
CA LEU A 229 0.74 -1.94 -16.43
C LEU A 229 0.54 -3.45 -16.56
N VAL A 230 -0.57 -3.97 -16.03
CA VAL A 230 -0.90 -5.41 -16.11
C VAL A 230 -1.14 -5.83 -17.56
N ARG A 231 -1.85 -5.02 -18.34
CA ARG A 231 -2.11 -5.27 -19.77
C ARG A 231 -0.81 -5.32 -20.57
N ASP A 232 0.07 -4.34 -20.37
CA ASP A 232 1.32 -4.20 -21.12
C ASP A 232 2.29 -5.33 -20.74
N ALA A 233 2.44 -5.67 -19.45
CA ALA A 233 3.23 -6.82 -19.00
C ALA A 233 2.72 -8.14 -19.59
N ARG A 234 1.39 -8.33 -19.68
CA ARG A 234 0.80 -9.52 -20.31
C ARG A 234 1.12 -9.57 -21.82
N GLN A 235 1.06 -8.43 -22.50
CA GLN A 235 1.37 -8.34 -23.91
C GLN A 235 2.85 -8.62 -24.19
N GLU A 236 3.75 -8.09 -23.37
CA GLU A 236 5.18 -8.36 -23.42
C GLU A 236 5.48 -9.84 -23.17
N GLY A 237 4.92 -10.44 -22.11
CA GLY A 237 5.04 -11.86 -21.84
C GLY A 237 4.55 -12.75 -22.96
N HIS A 238 3.42 -12.41 -23.60
CA HIS A 238 2.93 -13.16 -24.76
C HIS A 238 3.83 -13.00 -26.00
N SER A 239 4.45 -11.83 -26.20
CA SER A 239 5.37 -11.60 -27.32
C SER A 239 6.68 -12.36 -27.11
N ALA A 240 7.24 -12.29 -25.89
CA ALA A 240 8.45 -13.03 -25.51
C ALA A 240 8.24 -14.56 -25.63
N GLY A 241 7.18 -15.09 -25.03
CA GLY A 241 6.89 -16.53 -25.11
C GLY A 241 6.66 -17.03 -26.54
N ARG A 242 6.04 -16.20 -27.44
CA ARG A 242 5.95 -16.54 -28.86
C ARG A 242 7.30 -16.55 -29.56
N GLN A 243 8.19 -15.62 -29.19
CA GLN A 243 9.53 -15.55 -29.76
C GLN A 243 10.39 -16.73 -29.29
N GLU A 244 10.36 -17.05 -28.00
CA GLU A 244 11.04 -18.22 -27.43
C GLU A 244 10.53 -19.51 -28.04
N GLY A 245 9.23 -19.76 -28.07
CA GLY A 245 8.67 -20.96 -28.68
C GLY A 245 8.99 -21.10 -30.17
N ARG A 246 9.09 -19.98 -30.92
CA ARG A 246 9.57 -20.05 -32.32
C ARG A 246 11.05 -20.42 -32.42
N GLN A 247 11.90 -19.92 -31.51
CA GLN A 247 13.31 -20.24 -31.48
C GLN A 247 13.53 -21.70 -31.07
N GLU A 248 12.84 -22.17 -30.04
CA GLU A 248 12.89 -23.56 -29.57
C GLU A 248 12.41 -24.53 -30.66
N GLY A 249 11.23 -24.27 -31.24
CA GLY A 249 10.71 -25.10 -32.34
C GLY A 249 11.61 -25.11 -33.59
N ARG A 250 12.27 -23.98 -33.89
CA ARG A 250 13.25 -23.90 -34.98
C ARG A 250 14.49 -24.72 -34.64
N GLU A 251 14.99 -24.67 -33.41
CA GLU A 251 16.15 -25.41 -32.94
C GLU A 251 15.87 -26.92 -32.89
N GLU A 252 14.70 -27.32 -32.40
CA GLU A 252 14.25 -28.72 -32.46
C GLU A 252 14.11 -29.21 -33.89
N GLY A 253 13.57 -28.44 -34.81
CA GLY A 253 13.47 -28.75 -36.22
C GLY A 253 14.84 -28.96 -36.88
N ILE A 254 15.82 -28.12 -36.57
CA ILE A 254 17.20 -28.24 -37.02
C ILE A 254 17.82 -29.54 -36.48
N ARG A 255 17.69 -29.80 -35.18
CA ARG A 255 18.18 -31.02 -34.54
C ARG A 255 17.58 -32.29 -35.17
N ALA A 256 16.26 -32.32 -35.30
CA ALA A 256 15.56 -33.46 -35.90
C ALA A 256 16.04 -33.70 -37.34
N MET A 257 16.21 -32.63 -38.13
CA MET A 257 16.71 -32.76 -39.51
C MET A 257 18.13 -33.32 -39.56
N VAL A 258 19.06 -32.86 -38.70
CA VAL A 258 20.44 -33.38 -38.66
C VAL A 258 20.42 -34.87 -38.32
N LEU A 259 19.69 -35.24 -37.27
CA LEU A 259 19.61 -36.64 -36.83
C LEU A 259 19.01 -37.58 -37.89
N THR A 260 17.94 -37.14 -38.56
CA THR A 260 17.30 -37.88 -39.63
C THR A 260 18.25 -38.06 -40.83
N LEU A 261 18.88 -36.95 -41.30
CA LEU A 261 19.77 -37.01 -42.44
C LEU A 261 21.04 -37.82 -42.17
N LYS A 262 21.56 -37.85 -40.97
CA LYS A 262 22.67 -38.70 -40.51
C LYS A 262 22.42 -40.16 -40.77
N GLU A 263 21.16 -40.63 -40.68
CA GLU A 263 20.80 -42.05 -40.96
C GLU A 263 20.95 -42.43 -42.44
N PHE A 264 20.85 -41.43 -43.35
CA PHE A 264 20.85 -41.65 -44.78
C PHE A 264 22.16 -41.26 -45.48
N THR A 265 23.01 -40.47 -44.84
CA THR A 265 24.29 -40.02 -45.43
C THR A 265 25.35 -39.77 -44.36
N ALA A 266 26.60 -40.08 -44.68
CA ALA A 266 27.77 -39.71 -43.90
C ALA A 266 28.39 -38.35 -44.34
N ASP A 267 27.85 -37.73 -45.38
CA ASP A 267 28.35 -36.44 -45.95
C ASP A 267 27.78 -35.28 -45.17
N LYS A 268 28.52 -34.82 -44.15
CA LYS A 268 28.16 -33.63 -43.37
C LYS A 268 27.99 -32.37 -44.19
N ALA A 269 28.77 -32.21 -45.28
CA ALA A 269 28.71 -31.04 -46.13
C ALA A 269 27.36 -30.95 -46.86
N ALA A 270 26.81 -32.08 -47.32
CA ALA A 270 25.50 -32.17 -47.92
C ALA A 270 24.39 -31.82 -46.89
N VAL A 271 24.53 -32.21 -45.63
CA VAL A 271 23.59 -31.89 -44.54
C VAL A 271 23.64 -30.37 -44.22
N VAL A 272 24.85 -29.79 -44.18
CA VAL A 272 25.03 -28.35 -43.99
C VAL A 272 24.29 -27.54 -45.06
N GLN A 273 24.50 -27.89 -46.36
CA GLN A 273 23.81 -27.23 -47.47
C GLN A 273 22.29 -27.32 -47.37
N ARG A 274 21.77 -28.47 -46.87
CA ARG A 274 20.34 -28.67 -46.67
C ARG A 274 19.79 -27.79 -45.58
N LEU A 275 20.52 -27.66 -44.45
CA LEU A 275 20.13 -26.75 -43.34
C LEU A 275 20.14 -25.28 -43.77
N VAL A 276 21.18 -24.85 -44.49
CA VAL A 276 21.28 -23.48 -45.05
C VAL A 276 20.03 -23.18 -45.88
N LYS A 277 19.64 -24.11 -46.78
CA LYS A 277 18.48 -23.90 -47.63
C LYS A 277 17.15 -23.96 -46.92
N GLN A 278 16.98 -24.85 -45.98
CA GLN A 278 15.69 -25.12 -45.31
C GLN A 278 15.38 -24.13 -44.22
N PHE A 279 16.39 -23.73 -43.44
CA PHE A 279 16.25 -22.83 -42.30
C PHE A 279 16.85 -21.47 -42.53
N GLU A 280 17.28 -21.16 -43.73
CA GLU A 280 17.89 -19.83 -44.10
C GLU A 280 19.02 -19.44 -43.13
N LEU A 281 19.89 -20.42 -42.78
CA LEU A 281 21.01 -20.21 -41.88
C LEU A 281 22.23 -19.70 -42.65
N LEU A 282 23.10 -18.94 -41.96
CA LEU A 282 24.43 -18.69 -42.46
C LEU A 282 25.24 -20.01 -42.51
N PRO A 283 26.09 -20.22 -43.51
CA PRO A 283 26.87 -21.49 -43.67
C PRO A 283 27.63 -21.85 -42.37
N GLN A 284 28.29 -20.93 -41.73
CA GLN A 284 29.03 -21.16 -40.46
C GLN A 284 28.10 -21.62 -39.35
N THR A 285 26.94 -21.03 -39.19
CA THR A 285 25.94 -21.41 -38.18
C THR A 285 25.38 -22.83 -38.46
N ALA A 286 25.20 -23.17 -39.71
CA ALA A 286 24.73 -24.49 -40.10
C ALA A 286 25.79 -25.57 -39.83
N GLU A 287 27.09 -25.28 -40.09
CA GLU A 287 28.22 -26.17 -39.74
C GLU A 287 28.27 -26.40 -38.23
N GLU A 288 28.20 -25.37 -37.39
CA GLU A 288 28.17 -25.48 -35.92
C GLU A 288 27.02 -26.37 -35.44
N LYS A 289 25.82 -26.21 -36.01
CA LYS A 289 24.66 -26.99 -35.68
C LYS A 289 24.82 -28.47 -36.09
N VAL A 290 25.33 -28.71 -37.28
CA VAL A 290 25.62 -30.09 -37.72
C VAL A 290 26.65 -30.76 -36.80
N GLU A 291 27.77 -30.10 -36.47
CA GLU A 291 28.75 -30.66 -35.55
C GLU A 291 28.17 -30.91 -34.15
N ARG A 292 27.37 -29.98 -33.65
CA ARG A 292 26.73 -30.10 -32.32
C ARG A 292 25.77 -31.32 -32.24
N TYR A 293 24.93 -31.53 -33.26
CA TYR A 293 23.91 -32.56 -33.22
C TYR A 293 24.31 -33.85 -33.90
N TRP A 294 25.44 -33.86 -34.62
CA TRP A 294 25.92 -35.09 -35.25
C TRP A 294 26.38 -36.13 -34.24
N ASN A 295 26.92 -35.72 -33.11
CA ASN A 295 27.50 -36.58 -32.08
C ASN A 295 26.58 -36.71 -30.84
N SER A 296 25.38 -36.15 -30.88
CA SER A 296 24.37 -36.26 -29.80
C SER A 296 23.38 -37.47 -30.04
#